data_f605421ee5c6198108f5be1d1565c225
#
_entry.id   f605421ee5c6198108f5be1d1565c225
#
_cell.length_a   1.000
_cell.length_b   1.000
_cell.length_c   1.000
_cell.angle_alpha   90.00
_cell.angle_beta   90.00
_cell.angle_gamma   90.00
#
_symmetry.space_group_name_H-M   'P 1'
#
loop_
_entity.id
_entity.type
_entity.pdbx_description
1 polymer ?
#
loop_
_entity_poly.entity_id
_entity_poly.type
_entity_poly.pdbx_seq_one_letter_code
_entity_poly.pdbx_strand_id
1 'polypeptide(L)'
;PLPHERPEGCNFGPRCDYFQAGLCDGGDIPMAGIRGDDRHFTRCLRFADIDWNAPLEAMAQHEATAPGKVVLKMENLKKYYEVAANALFGGSSGKKVVKANETLSFEARESETLAIVGESGCGKSTFAKVLMGLETATEGQILLDNRNIEQIPIEKRDTQTVADVQMVFQNPFDTLNPSMTVGRQIIRALEVFGIGDTDQARRDEMQRLLDLVKLPREFA
;
A
#
# COMPACT_ATOMS: atom_id res chain seq x y z
N PRO A 1 3.20 -3.03 -17.84
CA PRO A 1 2.67 -2.80 -19.17
C PRO A 1 1.46 -3.70 -19.39
N LEU A 2 0.43 -3.18 -20.04
CA LEU A 2 -0.74 -3.95 -20.43
C LEU A 2 -0.31 -5.05 -21.42
N PRO A 3 -1.07 -6.16 -21.58
CA PRO A 3 -0.65 -7.26 -22.45
C PRO A 3 -0.32 -6.87 -23.90
N HIS A 4 -0.87 -5.75 -24.38
CA HIS A 4 -0.61 -5.20 -25.72
C HIS A 4 0.55 -4.19 -25.77
N GLU A 5 1.11 -3.82 -24.61
CA GLU A 5 2.26 -2.92 -24.47
C GLU A 5 3.56 -3.67 -24.14
N ARG A 6 3.57 -4.99 -24.36
CA ARG A 6 4.79 -5.76 -24.11
C ARG A 6 5.89 -5.30 -25.07
N PRO A 7 7.08 -4.95 -24.55
CA PRO A 7 8.20 -4.62 -25.41
C PRO A 7 8.55 -5.81 -26.28
N GLU A 8 9.00 -5.56 -27.50
CA GLU A 8 9.66 -6.57 -28.30
C GLU A 8 10.94 -6.99 -27.58
N GLY A 9 11.12 -8.31 -27.40
CA GLY A 9 12.29 -8.83 -26.68
C GLY A 9 12.04 -9.07 -25.18
N CYS A 10 12.93 -8.63 -24.33
CA CYS A 10 12.90 -8.86 -22.90
C CYS A 10 11.77 -8.08 -22.21
N ASN A 11 10.77 -8.78 -21.65
CA ASN A 11 9.67 -8.16 -20.91
C ASN A 11 10.14 -7.35 -19.69
N PHE A 12 11.32 -7.62 -19.17
CA PHE A 12 11.93 -6.90 -18.05
C PHE A 12 12.79 -5.72 -18.51
N GLY A 13 13.09 -5.62 -19.82
CA GLY A 13 13.98 -4.63 -20.41
C GLY A 13 13.79 -3.19 -19.91
N PRO A 14 12.56 -2.64 -19.89
CA PRO A 14 12.30 -1.26 -19.44
C PRO A 14 12.67 -0.97 -17.98
N ARG A 15 12.95 -1.98 -17.17
CA ARG A 15 13.29 -1.86 -15.74
C ARG A 15 14.62 -2.53 -15.39
N CYS A 16 15.38 -2.98 -16.38
CA CYS A 16 16.59 -3.76 -16.20
C CYS A 16 17.82 -2.85 -16.23
N ASP A 17 18.56 -2.79 -15.13
CA ASP A 17 19.82 -2.04 -15.05
C ASP A 17 20.91 -2.62 -15.97
N TYR A 18 20.77 -3.88 -16.35
CA TYR A 18 21.67 -4.59 -17.27
C TYR A 18 21.14 -4.64 -18.71
N PHE A 19 20.12 -3.82 -19.05
CA PHE A 19 19.57 -3.79 -20.41
C PHE A 19 20.63 -3.40 -21.43
N GLN A 20 20.70 -4.15 -22.53
CA GLN A 20 21.57 -3.87 -23.66
C GLN A 20 20.75 -3.80 -24.94
N ALA A 21 20.69 -2.59 -25.51
CA ALA A 21 20.02 -2.36 -26.79
C ALA A 21 20.66 -3.20 -27.91
N GLY A 22 19.84 -3.68 -28.82
CA GLY A 22 20.27 -4.58 -29.90
C GLY A 22 20.41 -6.06 -29.50
N LEU A 23 20.43 -6.37 -28.18
CA LEU A 23 20.48 -7.74 -27.69
C LEU A 23 19.17 -8.09 -26.95
N CYS A 24 18.76 -7.24 -26.00
CA CYS A 24 17.61 -7.52 -25.16
C CYS A 24 16.27 -7.13 -25.79
N ASP A 25 16.27 -6.35 -26.86
CA ASP A 25 15.13 -5.89 -27.65
C ASP A 25 15.03 -6.53 -29.05
N GLY A 26 15.91 -7.47 -29.36
CA GLY A 26 16.05 -8.08 -30.68
C GLY A 26 15.03 -9.20 -31.02
N GLY A 27 13.88 -9.29 -30.34
CA GLY A 27 12.86 -10.28 -30.60
C GLY A 27 12.63 -11.26 -29.44
N ASP A 28 12.05 -12.45 -29.71
CA ASP A 28 11.70 -13.39 -28.64
C ASP A 28 12.96 -13.93 -27.94
N ILE A 29 12.97 -13.84 -26.62
CA ILE A 29 14.07 -14.32 -25.76
C ILE A 29 13.78 -15.76 -25.38
N PRO A 30 14.57 -16.74 -25.86
CA PRO A 30 14.36 -18.15 -25.55
C PRO A 30 14.62 -18.43 -24.07
N MET A 31 13.95 -19.47 -23.55
CA MET A 31 14.28 -20.02 -22.26
C MET A 31 15.60 -20.80 -22.37
N ALA A 32 16.59 -20.43 -21.56
CA ALA A 32 17.88 -21.10 -21.52
C ALA A 32 18.16 -21.68 -20.12
N GLY A 33 18.76 -22.86 -20.05
CA GLY A 33 19.22 -23.46 -18.80
C GLY A 33 20.38 -22.67 -18.20
N ILE A 34 20.42 -22.57 -16.88
CA ILE A 34 21.53 -21.94 -16.15
C ILE A 34 22.67 -22.95 -16.06
N ARG A 35 23.89 -22.55 -16.43
CA ARG A 35 25.07 -23.42 -16.37
C ARG A 35 25.24 -23.99 -14.96
N GLY A 36 25.27 -25.32 -14.88
CA GLY A 36 25.48 -26.04 -13.62
C GLY A 36 24.21 -26.41 -12.86
N ASP A 37 23.02 -26.05 -13.36
CA ASP A 37 21.75 -26.48 -12.78
C ASP A 37 20.71 -26.79 -13.86
N ASP A 38 20.46 -28.07 -14.07
CA ASP A 38 19.54 -28.57 -15.09
C ASP A 38 18.06 -28.33 -14.75
N ARG A 39 17.76 -27.82 -13.56
CA ARG A 39 16.40 -27.56 -13.07
C ARG A 39 16.03 -26.08 -13.13
N HIS A 40 16.99 -25.20 -13.33
CA HIS A 40 16.75 -23.75 -13.39
C HIS A 40 16.91 -23.21 -14.81
N PHE A 41 15.94 -22.42 -15.23
CA PHE A 41 15.90 -21.78 -16.54
C PHE A 41 15.67 -20.29 -16.41
N THR A 42 16.22 -19.53 -17.35
CA THR A 42 16.07 -18.08 -17.39
C THR A 42 15.73 -17.61 -18.80
N ARG A 43 14.97 -16.51 -18.90
CA ARG A 43 14.81 -15.73 -20.14
C ARG A 43 15.68 -14.47 -20.09
N CYS A 44 16.97 -14.62 -19.84
CA CYS A 44 17.93 -13.53 -19.81
C CYS A 44 19.14 -13.88 -20.67
N LEU A 45 19.35 -13.17 -21.76
CA LEU A 45 20.51 -13.38 -22.64
C LEU A 45 21.82 -12.98 -21.97
N ARG A 46 21.75 -12.13 -20.95
CA ARG A 46 22.92 -11.62 -20.21
C ARG A 46 23.15 -12.30 -18.87
N PHE A 47 22.40 -13.38 -18.58
CA PHE A 47 22.48 -14.03 -17.27
C PHE A 47 23.91 -14.43 -16.89
N ALA A 48 24.70 -14.89 -17.87
CA ALA A 48 26.09 -15.31 -17.65
C ALA A 48 27.08 -14.14 -17.46
N ASP A 49 26.70 -12.95 -17.90
CA ASP A 49 27.55 -11.75 -17.85
C ASP A 49 27.36 -10.94 -16.58
N ILE A 50 26.25 -11.22 -15.85
CA ILE A 50 25.90 -10.48 -14.63
C ILE A 50 26.64 -11.12 -13.45
N ASP A 51 27.39 -10.30 -12.72
CA ASP A 51 27.94 -10.71 -11.43
C ASP A 51 26.86 -10.67 -10.36
N TRP A 52 26.23 -11.81 -10.11
CA TRP A 52 25.17 -11.97 -9.10
C TRP A 52 25.67 -11.85 -7.65
N ASN A 53 26.99 -11.85 -7.45
CA ASN A 53 27.61 -11.64 -6.14
C ASN A 53 28.13 -10.20 -5.98
N ALA A 54 28.06 -9.39 -7.04
CA ALA A 54 28.37 -7.97 -6.89
C ALA A 54 27.48 -7.41 -5.78
N PRO A 55 28.03 -6.69 -4.80
CA PRO A 55 27.19 -6.00 -3.84
C PRO A 55 26.24 -5.13 -4.65
N LEU A 56 24.93 -5.31 -4.43
CA LEU A 56 23.94 -4.33 -4.88
C LEU A 56 24.54 -2.98 -4.51
N GLU A 57 24.73 -2.08 -5.50
CA GLU A 57 25.18 -0.72 -5.20
C GLU A 57 24.36 -0.29 -4.01
N ALA A 58 25.03 -0.10 -2.88
CA ALA A 58 24.34 0.09 -1.61
C ALA A 58 23.34 1.21 -1.88
N MET A 59 22.05 0.89 -1.87
CA MET A 59 20.98 1.90 -1.87
C MET A 59 21.51 2.96 -0.94
N ALA A 60 21.82 4.13 -1.50
CA ALA A 60 22.64 5.18 -0.88
C ALA A 60 22.38 5.12 0.61
N GLN A 61 23.39 4.75 1.39
CA GLN A 61 23.22 4.58 2.83
C GLN A 61 22.63 5.90 3.26
N HIS A 62 21.31 5.91 3.48
CA HIS A 62 20.69 7.05 4.11
C HIS A 62 21.45 7.15 5.42
N GLU A 63 22.34 8.15 5.50
CA GLU A 63 22.97 8.50 6.77
C GLU A 63 21.84 8.46 7.79
N ALA A 64 22.02 7.69 8.85
CA ALA A 64 21.01 7.53 9.87
C ALA A 64 20.72 8.92 10.41
N THR A 65 19.75 9.58 9.80
CA THR A 65 19.22 10.86 10.30
C THR A 65 18.73 10.61 11.73
N ALA A 66 18.97 11.56 12.62
CA ALA A 66 18.47 11.47 13.99
C ALA A 66 16.98 11.07 13.94
N PRO A 67 16.53 10.18 14.82
CA PRO A 67 15.16 9.68 14.78
C PRO A 67 14.17 10.85 14.79
N GLY A 68 13.30 10.91 13.80
CA GLY A 68 12.30 11.95 13.65
C GLY A 68 11.32 11.99 14.84
N LYS A 69 10.46 12.99 14.87
CA LYS A 69 9.37 13.11 15.85
C LYS A 69 8.46 11.89 15.78
N VAL A 70 7.98 11.36 16.91
CA VAL A 70 6.94 10.34 16.93
C VAL A 70 5.65 10.96 16.41
N VAL A 71 5.14 10.42 15.29
CA VAL A 71 3.90 10.88 14.65
C VAL A 71 2.72 9.94 14.93
N LEU A 72 3.00 8.66 15.17
CA LEU A 72 2.01 7.68 15.56
C LEU A 72 2.52 6.89 16.75
N LYS A 73 1.73 6.83 17.81
CA LYS A 73 2.00 5.99 18.97
C LYS A 73 0.78 5.14 19.27
N MET A 74 1.01 3.88 19.47
CA MET A 74 -0.01 2.91 19.81
C MET A 74 0.34 2.24 21.14
N GLU A 75 -0.61 2.19 22.06
CA GLU A 75 -0.42 1.62 23.39
C GLU A 75 -1.51 0.60 23.73
N ASN A 76 -1.10 -0.65 23.89
CA ASN A 76 -1.95 -1.77 24.32
C ASN A 76 -3.25 -1.89 23.54
N LEU A 77 -3.22 -1.61 22.21
CA LEU A 77 -4.42 -1.66 21.38
C LEU A 77 -4.99 -3.07 21.36
N LYS A 78 -6.31 -3.16 21.62
CA LYS A 78 -7.08 -4.38 21.50
C LYS A 78 -8.28 -4.14 20.58
N LYS A 79 -8.55 -5.11 19.73
CA LYS A 79 -9.78 -5.16 18.95
C LYS A 79 -10.39 -6.54 19.02
N TYR A 80 -11.59 -6.60 19.60
CA TYR A 80 -12.36 -7.82 19.77
C TYR A 80 -13.69 -7.72 19.05
N TYR A 81 -14.16 -8.84 18.51
CA TYR A 81 -15.46 -8.98 17.90
C TYR A 81 -16.31 -9.97 18.68
N GLU A 82 -17.54 -9.59 19.00
CA GLU A 82 -18.53 -10.51 19.54
C GLU A 82 -19.25 -11.19 18.38
N VAL A 83 -19.13 -12.51 18.29
CA VAL A 83 -19.82 -13.32 17.28
C VAL A 83 -20.89 -14.14 17.97
N ALA A 84 -22.11 -14.10 17.45
CA ALA A 84 -23.17 -14.98 17.95
C ALA A 84 -22.79 -16.44 17.72
N ALA A 85 -22.73 -17.23 18.77
CA ALA A 85 -22.57 -18.67 18.62
C ALA A 85 -23.89 -19.23 18.09
N ASN A 86 -23.91 -19.76 16.85
CA ASN A 86 -25.06 -20.47 16.31
C ASN A 86 -25.25 -21.75 17.11
N ALA A 87 -26.21 -21.75 18.02
CA ALA A 87 -26.70 -22.96 18.68
C ALA A 87 -27.56 -23.75 17.67
N LEU A 88 -26.98 -24.69 16.94
CA LEU A 88 -27.73 -25.62 16.08
C LEU A 88 -28.61 -26.59 16.86
N PHE A 89 -28.46 -26.67 18.18
CA PHE A 89 -29.28 -27.48 19.07
C PHE A 89 -29.44 -26.76 20.42
N GLY A 90 -30.59 -26.18 20.69
CA GLY A 90 -31.20 -25.83 21.96
C GLY A 90 -30.38 -25.52 23.23
N GLY A 91 -29.17 -25.05 23.10
CA GLY A 91 -28.29 -24.70 24.19
C GLY A 91 -28.07 -23.19 24.28
N SER A 92 -27.86 -22.65 25.45
CA SER A 92 -27.61 -21.26 25.79
C SER A 92 -26.80 -20.52 24.72
N SER A 93 -27.35 -19.46 24.15
CA SER A 93 -26.75 -18.55 23.19
C SER A 93 -25.53 -17.86 23.86
N GLY A 94 -24.37 -18.50 23.80
CA GLY A 94 -23.11 -17.93 24.26
C GLY A 94 -22.55 -16.99 23.19
N LYS A 95 -22.16 -15.78 23.56
CA LYS A 95 -21.36 -14.91 22.72
C LYS A 95 -19.92 -15.44 22.67
N LYS A 96 -19.40 -15.68 21.47
CA LYS A 96 -17.98 -16.02 21.28
C LYS A 96 -17.22 -14.73 20.98
N VAL A 97 -16.14 -14.48 21.70
CA VAL A 97 -15.26 -13.34 21.47
C VAL A 97 -14.11 -13.79 20.55
N VAL A 98 -13.92 -13.09 19.43
CA VAL A 98 -12.77 -13.23 18.54
C VAL A 98 -11.83 -12.07 18.81
N LYS A 99 -10.63 -12.39 19.30
CA LYS A 99 -9.59 -11.41 19.56
C LYS A 99 -8.78 -11.20 18.30
N ALA A 100 -9.05 -10.14 17.58
CA ALA A 100 -8.38 -9.84 16.30
C ALA A 100 -7.02 -9.14 16.51
N ASN A 101 -6.94 -8.25 17.50
CA ASN A 101 -5.69 -7.67 17.97
C ASN A 101 -5.64 -7.79 19.49
N GLU A 102 -4.47 -8.18 20.02
CA GLU A 102 -4.25 -8.34 21.46
C GLU A 102 -2.95 -7.62 21.83
N THR A 103 -3.08 -6.55 22.63
CA THR A 103 -1.96 -5.79 23.22
C THR A 103 -0.92 -5.28 22.19
N LEU A 104 -1.37 -4.71 21.09
CA LEU A 104 -0.48 -4.15 20.06
C LEU A 104 0.08 -2.80 20.54
N SER A 105 1.41 -2.67 20.60
CA SER A 105 2.09 -1.44 21.02
C SER A 105 3.30 -1.19 20.14
N PHE A 106 3.41 0.02 19.58
CA PHE A 106 4.58 0.48 18.82
C PHE A 106 4.53 1.99 18.63
N GLU A 107 5.63 2.55 18.14
CA GLU A 107 5.73 3.94 17.68
C GLU A 107 6.20 3.96 16.23
N ALA A 108 5.71 4.93 15.46
CA ALA A 108 6.23 5.27 14.15
C ALA A 108 6.65 6.75 14.13
N ARG A 109 7.75 7.03 13.46
CA ARG A 109 8.37 8.35 13.44
C ARG A 109 8.28 8.97 12.07
N GLU A 110 8.43 10.27 12.03
CA GLU A 110 8.48 11.03 10.79
C GLU A 110 9.60 10.51 9.88
N SER A 111 9.31 10.37 8.59
CA SER A 111 10.20 9.85 7.56
C SER A 111 10.67 8.39 7.78
N GLU A 112 9.96 7.62 8.60
CA GLU A 112 10.23 6.21 8.86
C GLU A 112 9.31 5.30 8.04
N THR A 113 9.82 4.14 7.64
CA THR A 113 9.00 3.05 7.09
C THR A 113 8.90 1.92 8.11
N LEU A 114 7.71 1.73 8.67
CA LEU A 114 7.41 0.64 9.61
C LEU A 114 6.70 -0.50 8.89
N ALA A 115 7.28 -1.70 8.89
CA ALA A 115 6.68 -2.90 8.32
C ALA A 115 5.95 -3.73 9.39
N ILE A 116 4.65 -4.01 9.14
CA ILE A 116 3.86 -4.93 9.97
C ILE A 116 3.72 -6.25 9.23
N VAL A 117 4.37 -7.29 9.76
CA VAL A 117 4.40 -8.62 9.16
C VAL A 117 3.65 -9.64 10.00
N GLY A 118 3.19 -10.71 9.39
CA GLY A 118 2.48 -11.79 10.05
C GLY A 118 1.68 -12.64 9.07
N GLU A 119 1.22 -13.80 9.49
CA GLU A 119 0.43 -14.72 8.67
C GLU A 119 -0.93 -14.14 8.25
N SER A 120 -1.58 -14.78 7.27
CA SER A 120 -2.94 -14.38 6.88
C SER A 120 -3.90 -14.57 8.05
N GLY A 121 -4.76 -13.57 8.30
CA GLY A 121 -5.73 -13.61 9.40
C GLY A 121 -5.18 -13.20 10.79
N CYS A 122 -3.91 -12.83 10.93
CA CYS A 122 -3.34 -12.42 12.23
C CYS A 122 -3.74 -11.00 12.70
N GLY A 123 -4.68 -10.34 12.02
CA GLY A 123 -5.21 -9.04 12.48
C GLY A 123 -4.62 -7.79 11.83
N LYS A 124 -3.71 -7.88 10.83
CA LYS A 124 -3.13 -6.71 10.15
C LYS A 124 -4.18 -5.78 9.55
N SER A 125 -5.13 -6.34 8.81
CA SER A 125 -6.21 -5.56 8.19
C SER A 125 -7.18 -4.98 9.24
N THR A 126 -7.39 -5.69 10.35
CA THR A 126 -8.19 -5.18 11.48
C THR A 126 -7.51 -3.98 12.12
N PHE A 127 -6.21 -4.07 12.38
CA PHE A 127 -5.43 -2.95 12.86
C PHE A 127 -5.55 -1.74 11.92
N ALA A 128 -5.34 -1.94 10.62
CA ALA A 128 -5.45 -0.85 9.63
C ALA A 128 -6.85 -0.19 9.64
N LYS A 129 -7.92 -0.98 9.76
CA LYS A 129 -9.30 -0.45 9.88
C LYS A 129 -9.50 0.39 11.13
N VAL A 130 -8.92 -0.03 12.28
CA VAL A 130 -9.00 0.75 13.52
C VAL A 130 -8.21 2.05 13.38
N LEU A 131 -7.00 2.01 12.82
CA LEU A 131 -6.19 3.21 12.58
C LEU A 131 -6.92 4.20 11.65
N MET A 132 -7.56 3.70 10.58
CA MET A 132 -8.35 4.52 9.66
C MET A 132 -9.66 5.06 10.25
N GLY A 133 -10.09 4.56 11.41
CA GLY A 133 -11.38 4.91 12.00
C GLY A 133 -12.59 4.26 11.32
N LEU A 134 -12.37 3.25 10.46
CA LEU A 134 -13.44 2.41 9.91
C LEU A 134 -14.03 1.50 10.99
N GLU A 135 -13.28 1.28 12.05
CA GLU A 135 -13.69 0.58 13.27
C GLU A 135 -13.06 1.28 14.48
N THR A 136 -13.68 1.17 15.65
CA THR A 136 -13.12 1.69 16.90
C THR A 136 -12.37 0.61 17.67
N ALA A 137 -11.40 1.00 18.49
CA ALA A 137 -10.71 0.08 19.38
C ALA A 137 -11.66 -0.47 20.46
N THR A 138 -11.38 -1.68 20.95
CA THR A 138 -12.03 -2.21 22.15
C THR A 138 -11.38 -1.65 23.41
N GLU A 139 -10.05 -1.62 23.44
CA GLU A 139 -9.22 -1.06 24.50
C GLU A 139 -7.91 -0.53 23.92
N GLY A 140 -7.17 0.23 24.73
CA GLY A 140 -5.87 0.81 24.37
C GLY A 140 -6.01 2.20 23.76
N GLN A 141 -4.90 2.76 23.29
CA GLN A 141 -4.84 4.13 22.79
C GLN A 141 -4.10 4.21 21.45
N ILE A 142 -4.55 5.15 20.61
CA ILE A 142 -3.87 5.54 19.37
C ILE A 142 -3.68 7.05 19.39
N LEU A 143 -2.44 7.48 19.47
CA LEU A 143 -2.05 8.89 19.42
C LEU A 143 -1.49 9.19 18.03
N LEU A 144 -2.16 10.05 17.29
CA LEU A 144 -1.69 10.63 16.02
C LEU A 144 -1.32 12.09 16.27
N ASP A 145 -0.06 12.43 16.17
CA ASP A 145 0.45 13.76 16.56
C ASP A 145 -0.10 14.24 17.90
N ASN A 146 -0.05 13.38 18.92
CA ASN A 146 -0.59 13.59 20.28
C ASN A 146 -2.11 13.76 20.37
N ARG A 147 -2.88 13.46 19.32
CA ARG A 147 -4.35 13.44 19.34
C ARG A 147 -4.85 12.01 19.48
N ASN A 148 -5.71 11.75 20.45
CA ASN A 148 -6.35 10.44 20.61
C ASN A 148 -7.39 10.22 19.51
N ILE A 149 -7.24 9.13 18.75
CA ILE A 149 -8.14 8.84 17.62
C ILE A 149 -8.79 7.44 17.68
N GLU A 150 -8.50 6.62 18.68
CA GLU A 150 -8.92 5.22 18.77
C GLU A 150 -10.45 5.02 18.89
N GLN A 151 -11.16 6.02 19.44
CA GLN A 151 -12.62 6.01 19.63
C GLN A 151 -13.34 6.93 18.65
N ILE A 152 -12.64 7.59 17.74
CA ILE A 152 -13.22 8.55 16.79
C ILE A 152 -13.42 7.84 15.45
N PRO A 153 -14.66 7.45 15.08
CA PRO A 153 -14.92 6.88 13.76
C PRO A 153 -14.68 7.93 12.66
N ILE A 154 -14.36 7.45 11.46
CA ILE A 154 -13.90 8.31 10.35
C ILE A 154 -14.88 9.46 10.04
N GLU A 155 -16.18 9.26 10.18
CA GLU A 155 -17.22 10.27 9.92
C GLU A 155 -17.19 11.42 10.92
N LYS A 156 -16.52 11.25 12.07
CA LYS A 156 -16.39 12.25 13.12
C LYS A 156 -14.98 12.84 13.21
N ARG A 157 -14.04 12.37 12.40
CA ARG A 157 -12.69 12.95 12.32
C ARG A 157 -12.72 14.26 11.54
N ASP A 158 -11.92 15.23 11.98
CA ASP A 158 -11.71 16.44 11.20
C ASP A 158 -10.91 16.16 9.91
N THR A 159 -11.02 17.07 8.96
CA THR A 159 -10.37 16.94 7.64
C THR A 159 -8.85 16.76 7.77
N GLN A 160 -8.21 17.41 8.75
CA GLN A 160 -6.79 17.28 8.98
C GLN A 160 -6.41 15.87 9.44
N THR A 161 -7.13 15.31 10.41
CA THR A 161 -6.90 13.93 10.87
C THR A 161 -7.12 12.90 9.75
N VAL A 162 -8.10 13.14 8.86
CA VAL A 162 -8.31 12.29 7.68
C VAL A 162 -7.17 12.45 6.67
N ALA A 163 -6.63 13.66 6.49
CA ALA A 163 -5.50 13.92 5.61
C ALA A 163 -4.19 13.28 6.13
N ASP A 164 -3.99 13.30 7.45
CA ASP A 164 -2.78 12.79 8.09
C ASP A 164 -2.65 11.25 8.02
N VAL A 165 -3.77 10.52 7.85
CA VAL A 165 -3.77 9.06 7.74
C VAL A 165 -4.46 8.61 6.48
N GLN A 166 -3.68 8.16 5.52
CA GLN A 166 -4.17 7.67 4.23
C GLN A 166 -3.86 6.19 4.07
N MET A 167 -4.70 5.48 3.32
CA MET A 167 -4.55 4.05 3.07
C MET A 167 -4.59 3.75 1.57
N VAL A 168 -3.64 2.95 1.11
CA VAL A 168 -3.68 2.34 -0.22
C VAL A 168 -4.17 0.91 -0.06
N PHE A 169 -5.32 0.62 -0.68
CA PHE A 169 -5.93 -0.70 -0.59
C PHE A 169 -5.26 -1.70 -1.53
N GLN A 170 -5.25 -2.97 -1.13
CA GLN A 170 -4.67 -4.06 -1.93
C GLN A 170 -5.38 -4.22 -3.28
N ASN A 171 -6.70 -4.06 -3.31
CA ASN A 171 -7.51 -4.07 -4.53
C ASN A 171 -8.06 -2.66 -4.80
N PRO A 172 -7.50 -1.91 -5.75
CA PRO A 172 -7.96 -0.55 -6.06
C PRO A 172 -9.36 -0.53 -6.68
N PHE A 173 -9.81 -1.60 -7.31
CA PHE A 173 -11.14 -1.65 -7.94
C PHE A 173 -12.27 -1.57 -6.90
N ASP A 174 -12.04 -2.05 -5.70
CA ASP A 174 -13.05 -2.00 -4.61
C ASP A 174 -13.18 -0.59 -4.02
N THR A 175 -12.26 0.33 -4.34
CA THR A 175 -12.21 1.68 -3.79
C THR A 175 -12.68 2.75 -4.77
N LEU A 176 -12.69 2.44 -6.06
CA LEU A 176 -13.13 3.34 -7.10
C LEU A 176 -14.63 3.20 -7.34
N ASN A 177 -15.33 4.33 -7.46
CA ASN A 177 -16.74 4.32 -7.84
C ASN A 177 -16.85 4.10 -9.36
N PRO A 178 -17.39 2.95 -9.83
CA PRO A 178 -17.47 2.64 -11.25
C PRO A 178 -18.42 3.56 -12.04
N SER A 179 -19.27 4.32 -11.34
CA SER A 179 -20.20 5.29 -11.97
C SER A 179 -19.60 6.67 -12.18
N MET A 180 -18.32 6.86 -11.86
CA MET A 180 -17.62 8.14 -11.99
C MET A 180 -16.30 7.95 -12.72
N THR A 181 -15.90 8.95 -13.55
CA THR A 181 -14.55 8.96 -14.11
C THR A 181 -13.49 9.10 -13.02
N VAL A 182 -12.26 8.66 -13.30
CA VAL A 182 -11.14 8.80 -12.37
C VAL A 182 -10.87 10.27 -12.06
N GLY A 183 -10.88 11.13 -13.09
CA GLY A 183 -10.68 12.57 -12.92
C GLY A 183 -11.71 13.21 -11.98
N ARG A 184 -12.99 12.84 -12.11
CA ARG A 184 -14.03 13.36 -11.20
C ARG A 184 -13.83 12.91 -9.75
N GLN A 185 -13.33 11.70 -9.53
CA GLN A 185 -13.02 11.21 -8.19
C GLN A 185 -11.82 11.95 -7.58
N ILE A 186 -10.79 12.25 -8.41
CA ILE A 186 -9.64 13.06 -7.99
C ILE A 186 -10.10 14.48 -7.63
N ILE A 187 -10.89 15.14 -8.50
CA ILE A 187 -11.41 16.49 -8.23
C ILE A 187 -12.19 16.53 -6.91
N ARG A 188 -13.04 15.52 -6.65
CA ARG A 188 -13.78 15.44 -5.38
C ARG A 188 -12.84 15.36 -4.18
N ALA A 189 -11.75 14.60 -4.26
CA ALA A 189 -10.75 14.55 -3.20
C ALA A 189 -10.07 15.93 -3.01
N LEU A 190 -9.70 16.62 -4.09
CA LEU A 190 -9.13 17.96 -4.03
C LEU A 190 -10.09 18.96 -3.36
N GLU A 191 -11.39 18.87 -3.65
CA GLU A 191 -12.43 19.69 -3.01
C GLU A 191 -12.53 19.42 -1.51
N VAL A 192 -12.58 18.14 -1.09
CA VAL A 192 -12.69 17.74 0.32
C VAL A 192 -11.51 18.24 1.13
N PHE A 193 -10.29 18.20 0.57
CA PHE A 193 -9.07 18.65 1.24
C PHE A 193 -8.75 20.12 0.99
N GLY A 194 -9.61 20.86 0.30
CA GLY A 194 -9.41 22.29 0.02
C GLY A 194 -8.21 22.61 -0.86
N ILE A 195 -7.83 21.68 -1.75
CA ILE A 195 -6.73 21.87 -2.69
C ILE A 195 -7.25 22.54 -3.96
N GLY A 196 -6.67 23.68 -4.32
CA GLY A 196 -7.06 24.49 -5.47
C GLY A 196 -8.26 25.39 -5.17
N ASP A 197 -8.06 26.71 -5.32
CA ASP A 197 -9.06 27.74 -4.99
C ASP A 197 -10.17 27.87 -6.06
N THR A 198 -9.92 27.37 -7.25
CA THR A 198 -10.84 27.48 -8.38
C THR A 198 -11.03 26.12 -9.07
N ASP A 199 -12.13 25.97 -9.79
CA ASP A 199 -12.39 24.76 -10.59
C ASP A 199 -11.29 24.53 -11.64
N GLN A 200 -10.73 25.59 -12.20
CA GLN A 200 -9.63 25.47 -13.15
C GLN A 200 -8.36 24.95 -12.45
N ALA A 201 -7.99 25.51 -11.29
CA ALA A 201 -6.84 25.06 -10.52
C ALA A 201 -6.96 23.57 -10.13
N ARG A 202 -8.16 23.12 -9.74
CA ARG A 202 -8.40 21.70 -9.44
C ARG A 202 -8.27 20.80 -10.68
N ARG A 203 -8.73 21.26 -11.84
CA ARG A 203 -8.54 20.50 -13.10
C ARG A 203 -7.07 20.42 -13.51
N ASP A 204 -6.33 21.49 -13.37
CA ASP A 204 -4.90 21.52 -13.67
C ASP A 204 -4.13 20.58 -12.75
N GLU A 205 -4.46 20.60 -11.46
CA GLU A 205 -3.86 19.68 -10.47
C GLU A 205 -4.24 18.23 -10.73
N MET A 206 -5.49 17.94 -11.07
CA MET A 206 -5.94 16.60 -11.46
C MET A 206 -5.16 16.09 -12.67
N GLN A 207 -4.95 16.92 -13.70
CA GLN A 207 -4.15 16.53 -14.87
C GLN A 207 -2.69 16.28 -14.49
N ARG A 208 -2.11 17.14 -13.64
CA ARG A 208 -0.75 16.95 -13.11
C ARG A 208 -0.60 15.61 -12.38
N LEU A 209 -1.59 15.23 -11.56
CA LEU A 209 -1.60 13.96 -10.84
C LEU A 209 -1.70 12.76 -11.78
N LEU A 210 -2.54 12.82 -12.85
CA LEU A 210 -2.61 11.78 -13.87
C LEU A 210 -1.27 11.62 -14.60
N ASP A 211 -0.65 12.73 -15.01
CA ASP A 211 0.66 12.72 -15.67
C ASP A 211 1.75 12.13 -14.76
N LEU A 212 1.72 12.44 -13.45
CA LEU A 212 2.66 11.92 -12.46
C LEU A 212 2.63 10.39 -12.35
N VAL A 213 1.43 9.81 -12.42
CA VAL A 213 1.25 8.35 -12.38
C VAL A 213 1.23 7.72 -13.79
N LYS A 214 1.55 8.49 -14.82
CA LYS A 214 1.60 8.05 -16.23
C LYS A 214 0.27 7.48 -16.74
N LEU A 215 -0.84 7.99 -16.26
CA LEU A 215 -2.17 7.67 -16.79
C LEU A 215 -2.54 8.61 -17.94
N PRO A 216 -3.12 8.09 -19.03
CA PRO A 216 -3.61 8.92 -20.13
C PRO A 216 -4.65 9.94 -19.68
N ARG A 217 -4.63 11.13 -20.26
CA ARG A 217 -5.56 12.23 -19.93
C ARG A 217 -7.03 11.93 -20.25
N GLU A 218 -7.29 10.94 -21.07
CA GLU A 218 -8.63 10.46 -21.39
C GLU A 218 -9.37 9.84 -20.19
N PHE A 219 -8.65 9.55 -19.09
CA PHE A 219 -9.25 9.12 -17.82
C PHE A 219 -9.76 10.28 -16.94
N ALA A 220 -9.62 11.52 -17.37
CA ALA A 220 -10.07 12.72 -16.67
C ALA A 220 -11.60 12.86 -16.62
#